data_b509a1c3bcc2893bed4b745324298592
#
_entry.id   b509a1c3bcc2893bed4b745324298592
#
_cell.length_a   1.000
_cell.length_b   1.000
_cell.length_c   1.000
_cell.angle_alpha   90.00
_cell.angle_beta   90.00
_cell.angle_gamma   90.00
#
_symmetry.space_group_name_H-M   'P 1'
#
loop_
_entity.id
_entity.type
_entity.pdbx_description
1 polymer ?
#
loop_
_entity_poly.entity_id
_entity_poly.type
_entity_poly.pdbx_seq_one_letter_code
_entity_poly.pdbx_strand_id
1 'polypeptide(L)'
;SMATNIWELENGATVLFKKSKNEKNKLTLLALGKGGASHLGRSSNRYNIYYLNDVIANSSVGGYTPSDLDLLLSEKNIKLNSGVNLYSEYLKGEAPLQELDLFFKLVYNSFTQREGDIQSLSNYLRDKNIELSMRKNSPQLFFNDTITKITYNNSAYAPVQSLETFSGFEYKEALNFVNERFSNANNFVFVIVGDVEEERLKPLIERYSASLPSKYVKDNWNIL
;
A
#
# COMPACT_ATOMS: atom_id res chain seq x y z
N SER A 1 15.04 -28.89 3.78
CA SER A 1 14.77 -27.47 3.53
C SER A 1 14.19 -27.33 2.13
N MET A 2 12.98 -26.85 1.99
CA MET A 2 12.44 -26.53 0.68
C MET A 2 13.21 -25.31 0.14
N ALA A 3 13.76 -25.45 -1.08
CA ALA A 3 14.52 -24.39 -1.72
C ALA A 3 13.60 -23.16 -1.95
N THR A 4 14.16 -21.97 -1.74
CA THR A 4 13.53 -20.70 -2.14
C THR A 4 14.16 -20.29 -3.44
N ASN A 5 13.36 -20.06 -4.47
CA ASN A 5 13.83 -19.55 -5.75
C ASN A 5 13.93 -18.04 -5.69
N ILE A 6 15.00 -17.47 -6.21
CA ILE A 6 15.25 -16.03 -6.27
C ILE A 6 15.35 -15.63 -7.73
N TRP A 7 14.51 -14.67 -8.14
CA TRP A 7 14.54 -14.13 -9.50
C TRP A 7 14.79 -12.62 -9.44
N GLU A 8 15.81 -12.18 -10.14
CA GLU A 8 16.07 -10.77 -10.40
C GLU A 8 15.41 -10.39 -11.73
N LEU A 9 14.49 -9.43 -11.67
CA LEU A 9 13.76 -8.98 -12.86
C LEU A 9 14.51 -7.84 -13.57
N GLU A 10 14.28 -7.68 -14.88
CA GLU A 10 14.94 -6.63 -15.68
C GLU A 10 14.67 -5.21 -15.15
N ASN A 11 13.53 -4.96 -14.53
CA ASN A 11 13.20 -3.69 -13.89
C ASN A 11 13.85 -3.50 -12.50
N GLY A 12 14.70 -4.43 -12.08
CA GLY A 12 15.45 -4.40 -10.83
C GLY A 12 14.71 -4.91 -9.60
N ALA A 13 13.44 -5.31 -9.74
CA ALA A 13 12.71 -5.95 -8.64
C ALA A 13 13.26 -7.35 -8.38
N THR A 14 13.25 -7.75 -7.11
CA THR A 14 13.62 -9.11 -6.69
C THR A 14 12.37 -9.89 -6.34
N VAL A 15 12.23 -11.12 -6.82
CA VAL A 15 11.15 -12.03 -6.44
C VAL A 15 11.72 -13.22 -5.69
N LEU A 16 11.21 -13.45 -4.49
CA LEU A 16 11.49 -14.62 -3.66
C LEU A 16 10.28 -15.55 -3.72
N PHE A 17 10.41 -16.69 -4.36
CA PHE A 17 9.33 -17.66 -4.46
C PHE A 17 9.63 -18.91 -3.62
N LYS A 18 8.65 -19.32 -2.82
CA LYS A 18 8.66 -20.56 -2.07
C LYS A 18 7.39 -21.36 -2.34
N LYS A 19 7.51 -22.50 -3.00
CA LYS A 19 6.41 -23.46 -3.09
C LYS A 19 6.10 -24.04 -1.71
N SER A 20 4.83 -24.03 -1.31
CA SER A 20 4.38 -24.54 0.00
C SER A 20 3.03 -25.22 -0.10
N LYS A 21 2.98 -26.51 0.21
CA LYS A 21 1.74 -27.29 0.29
C LYS A 21 0.86 -26.92 1.49
N ASN A 22 1.37 -26.13 2.44
CA ASN A 22 0.59 -25.62 3.57
C ASN A 22 -0.43 -24.57 3.14
N GLU A 23 -0.16 -23.89 2.00
CA GLU A 23 -1.04 -22.91 1.38
C GLU A 23 -1.95 -23.55 0.31
N LYS A 24 -2.69 -24.61 0.71
CA LYS A 24 -3.53 -25.38 -0.21
C LYS A 24 -4.43 -24.49 -1.06
N ASN A 25 -4.33 -24.66 -2.39
CA ASN A 25 -5.13 -23.96 -3.41
C ASN A 25 -5.08 -22.43 -3.35
N LYS A 26 -4.08 -21.85 -2.72
CA LYS A 26 -3.91 -20.40 -2.66
C LYS A 26 -2.46 -19.97 -2.80
N LEU A 27 -2.28 -18.69 -3.12
CA LEU A 27 -1.01 -17.99 -3.17
C LEU A 27 -1.10 -16.75 -2.27
N THR A 28 -0.03 -16.50 -1.52
CA THR A 28 0.17 -15.28 -0.73
C THR A 28 1.33 -14.48 -1.31
N LEU A 29 1.16 -13.17 -1.43
CA LEU A 29 2.16 -12.23 -1.93
C LEU A 29 2.35 -11.10 -0.92
N LEU A 30 3.62 -10.75 -0.69
CA LEU A 30 4.04 -9.52 -0.03
C LEU A 30 5.07 -8.80 -0.91
N ALA A 31 4.74 -7.62 -1.40
CA ALA A 31 5.71 -6.70 -1.98
C ALA A 31 6.10 -5.67 -0.92
N LEU A 32 7.38 -5.51 -0.67
CA LEU A 32 7.92 -4.60 0.35
C LEU A 32 8.96 -3.68 -0.28
N GLY A 33 8.71 -2.37 -0.22
CA GLY A 33 9.62 -1.30 -0.62
C GLY A 33 10.21 -0.56 0.57
N LYS A 34 11.32 0.13 0.35
CA LYS A 34 12.01 0.94 1.36
C LYS A 34 11.71 2.43 1.15
N GLY A 35 11.68 3.18 2.25
CA GLY A 35 11.57 4.63 2.24
C GLY A 35 10.33 5.14 2.95
N GLY A 36 9.16 4.70 2.51
CA GLY A 36 7.89 5.04 3.15
C GLY A 36 7.65 6.54 3.24
N ALA A 37 6.92 6.94 4.25
CA ALA A 37 6.58 8.34 4.53
C ALA A 37 7.80 9.20 4.92
N SER A 38 8.97 8.60 5.26
CA SER A 38 10.20 9.36 5.51
C SER A 38 10.69 10.15 4.30
N HIS A 39 10.21 9.80 3.10
CA HIS A 39 10.47 10.54 1.87
C HIS A 39 9.57 11.77 1.68
N LEU A 40 8.54 11.96 2.51
CA LEU A 40 7.77 13.19 2.48
C LEU A 40 8.67 14.35 2.91
N GLY A 41 9.17 15.11 1.94
CA GLY A 41 10.16 16.14 2.15
C GLY A 41 9.70 17.25 3.09
N ARG A 42 10.64 17.98 3.71
CA ARG A 42 10.33 19.13 4.59
C ARG A 42 9.60 20.27 3.87
N SER A 43 9.72 20.35 2.54
CA SER A 43 9.02 21.30 1.68
C SER A 43 7.60 20.87 1.31
N SER A 44 7.27 19.59 1.51
CA SER A 44 5.93 19.05 1.26
C SER A 44 5.01 19.34 2.43
N ASN A 45 3.71 19.30 2.15
CA ASN A 45 2.71 19.45 3.21
C ASN A 45 2.80 18.28 4.21
N ARG A 46 3.41 18.55 5.38
CA ARG A 46 3.64 17.55 6.43
C ARG A 46 2.36 16.90 6.96
N TYR A 47 1.21 17.58 6.84
CA TYR A 47 -0.06 17.03 7.32
C TYR A 47 -0.52 15.83 6.49
N ASN A 48 -0.06 15.72 5.24
CA ASN A 48 -0.38 14.59 4.38
C ASN A 48 0.07 13.23 4.96
N ILE A 49 1.13 13.21 5.78
CA ILE A 49 1.66 11.97 6.38
C ILE A 49 0.59 11.21 7.19
N TYR A 50 -0.33 11.91 7.82
CA TYR A 50 -1.36 11.32 8.67
C TYR A 50 -2.46 10.60 7.89
N TYR A 51 -2.59 10.87 6.58
CA TYR A 51 -3.72 10.47 5.75
C TYR A 51 -3.33 9.64 4.52
N LEU A 52 -2.05 9.25 4.36
CA LEU A 52 -1.58 8.48 3.20
C LEU A 52 -2.35 7.17 3.01
N ASN A 53 -2.60 6.45 4.10
CA ASN A 53 -3.35 5.19 4.04
C ASN A 53 -4.86 5.41 3.82
N ASP A 54 -5.41 6.52 4.29
CA ASP A 54 -6.78 6.92 3.99
C ASP A 54 -6.93 7.26 2.49
N VAL A 55 -5.92 7.92 1.89
CA VAL A 55 -5.87 8.19 0.45
C VAL A 55 -5.84 6.88 -0.35
N ILE A 56 -5.03 5.92 0.06
CA ILE A 56 -4.97 4.60 -0.57
C ILE A 56 -6.33 3.91 -0.53
N ALA A 57 -7.01 3.92 0.62
CA ALA A 57 -8.30 3.26 0.81
C ALA A 57 -9.44 3.91 0.02
N ASN A 58 -9.33 5.22 -0.29
CA ASN A 58 -10.37 6.01 -0.97
C ASN A 58 -10.00 6.37 -2.41
N SER A 59 -9.01 5.71 -3.02
CA SER A 59 -8.62 5.87 -4.41
C SER A 59 -9.06 4.68 -5.26
N SER A 60 -9.38 4.93 -6.53
CA SER A 60 -9.65 3.90 -7.52
C SER A 60 -8.36 3.17 -7.92
N VAL A 61 -8.48 1.92 -8.34
CA VAL A 61 -7.37 1.09 -8.82
C VAL A 61 -7.80 0.39 -10.10
N GLY A 62 -7.07 0.65 -11.20
CA GLY A 62 -7.36 0.00 -12.49
C GLY A 62 -8.76 0.28 -13.03
N GLY A 63 -9.30 1.47 -12.73
CA GLY A 63 -10.65 1.88 -13.12
C GLY A 63 -11.77 1.40 -12.19
N TYR A 64 -11.48 0.56 -11.19
CA TYR A 64 -12.45 0.18 -10.17
C TYR A 64 -12.52 1.24 -9.08
N THR A 65 -13.72 1.71 -8.75
CA THR A 65 -13.92 2.51 -7.53
C THR A 65 -13.59 1.66 -6.29
N PRO A 66 -13.35 2.27 -5.10
CA PRO A 66 -13.13 1.50 -3.88
C PRO A 66 -14.22 0.45 -3.62
N SER A 67 -15.49 0.82 -3.79
CA SER A 67 -16.63 -0.09 -3.56
C SER A 67 -16.69 -1.22 -4.59
N ASP A 68 -16.42 -0.93 -5.87
CA ASP A 68 -16.42 -1.94 -6.93
C ASP A 68 -15.25 -2.90 -6.76
N LEU A 69 -14.08 -2.39 -6.32
CA LEU A 69 -12.93 -3.22 -6.02
C LEU A 69 -13.22 -4.17 -4.86
N ASP A 70 -13.80 -3.66 -3.76
CA ASP A 70 -14.16 -4.48 -2.59
C ASP A 70 -15.15 -5.58 -2.96
N LEU A 71 -16.14 -5.27 -3.80
CA LEU A 71 -17.11 -6.26 -4.31
C LEU A 71 -16.40 -7.33 -5.15
N LEU A 72 -15.57 -6.94 -6.12
CA LEU A 72 -14.79 -7.85 -6.96
C LEU A 72 -13.89 -8.76 -6.12
N LEU A 73 -13.16 -8.19 -5.17
CA LEU A 73 -12.27 -8.93 -4.28
C LEU A 73 -13.04 -9.96 -3.45
N SER A 74 -14.20 -9.57 -2.92
CA SER A 74 -15.08 -10.46 -2.15
C SER A 74 -15.62 -11.60 -3.00
N GLU A 75 -16.15 -11.33 -4.19
CA GLU A 75 -16.68 -12.35 -5.11
C GLU A 75 -15.61 -13.37 -5.54
N LYS A 76 -14.38 -12.92 -5.71
CA LYS A 76 -13.25 -13.74 -6.16
C LYS A 76 -12.46 -14.37 -5.02
N ASN A 77 -12.83 -14.11 -3.76
CA ASN A 77 -12.08 -14.52 -2.57
C ASN A 77 -10.61 -14.05 -2.62
N ILE A 78 -10.36 -12.89 -3.23
CA ILE A 78 -9.06 -12.25 -3.26
C ILE A 78 -8.96 -11.31 -2.08
N LYS A 79 -7.80 -11.27 -1.41
CA LYS A 79 -7.45 -10.21 -0.48
C LYS A 79 -6.33 -9.38 -1.09
N LEU A 80 -6.48 -8.06 -1.07
CA LEU A 80 -5.46 -7.14 -1.55
C LEU A 80 -5.47 -5.89 -0.66
N ASN A 81 -4.30 -5.52 -0.16
CA ASN A 81 -4.13 -4.35 0.67
C ASN A 81 -2.77 -3.72 0.41
N SER A 82 -2.70 -2.42 0.33
CA SER A 82 -1.45 -1.66 0.22
C SER A 82 -1.41 -0.56 1.25
N GLY A 83 -0.20 -0.10 1.59
CA GLY A 83 -0.02 0.95 2.56
C GLY A 83 1.37 1.56 2.54
N VAL A 84 1.48 2.73 3.18
CA VAL A 84 2.73 3.45 3.40
C VAL A 84 2.93 3.59 4.90
N ASN A 85 3.99 2.97 5.41
CA ASN A 85 4.48 3.14 6.78
C ASN A 85 5.53 4.25 6.83
N LEU A 86 6.07 4.53 8.00
CA LEU A 86 7.09 5.58 8.16
C LEU A 86 8.34 5.32 7.30
N TYR A 87 8.83 4.08 7.25
CA TYR A 87 10.08 3.70 6.57
C TYR A 87 9.92 2.68 5.44
N SER A 88 8.70 2.32 5.11
CA SER A 88 8.42 1.33 4.07
C SER A 88 7.06 1.55 3.43
N GLU A 89 6.92 1.11 2.20
CA GLU A 89 5.65 0.90 1.54
C GLU A 89 5.46 -0.60 1.27
N TYR A 90 4.21 -1.04 1.26
CA TYR A 90 3.91 -2.44 1.04
C TYR A 90 2.63 -2.65 0.22
N LEU A 91 2.59 -3.79 -0.44
CA LEU A 91 1.36 -4.39 -0.97
C LEU A 91 1.36 -5.86 -0.56
N LYS A 92 0.27 -6.31 0.04
CA LYS A 92 0.07 -7.70 0.45
C LYS A 92 -1.25 -8.23 -0.07
N GLY A 93 -1.30 -9.52 -0.38
CA GLY A 93 -2.53 -10.14 -0.80
C GLY A 93 -2.49 -11.65 -0.78
N GLU A 94 -3.67 -12.23 -0.91
CA GLU A 94 -3.90 -13.66 -1.06
C GLU A 94 -4.91 -13.88 -2.18
N ALA A 95 -4.72 -14.93 -2.97
CA ALA A 95 -5.66 -15.32 -4.00
C ALA A 95 -5.75 -16.83 -4.15
N PRO A 96 -6.95 -17.37 -4.47
CA PRO A 96 -7.09 -18.73 -4.95
C PRO A 96 -6.32 -18.95 -6.25
N LEU A 97 -5.81 -20.16 -6.48
CA LEU A 97 -4.99 -20.45 -7.66
C LEU A 97 -5.73 -20.23 -9.00
N GLN A 98 -7.06 -20.34 -9.04
CA GLN A 98 -7.85 -20.07 -10.23
C GLN A 98 -7.92 -18.58 -10.59
N GLU A 99 -7.68 -17.67 -9.64
CA GLU A 99 -7.81 -16.23 -9.82
C GLU A 99 -6.44 -15.52 -9.94
N LEU A 100 -5.35 -16.25 -10.18
CA LEU A 100 -3.99 -15.67 -10.19
C LEU A 100 -3.81 -14.59 -11.26
N ASP A 101 -4.37 -14.75 -12.46
CA ASP A 101 -4.23 -13.73 -13.53
C ASP A 101 -4.88 -12.41 -13.08
N LEU A 102 -6.10 -12.46 -12.57
CA LEU A 102 -6.80 -11.30 -12.02
C LEU A 102 -6.02 -10.71 -10.85
N PHE A 103 -5.53 -11.55 -9.94
CA PHE A 103 -4.77 -11.11 -8.78
C PHE A 103 -3.51 -10.33 -9.18
N PHE A 104 -2.68 -10.88 -10.06
CA PHE A 104 -1.47 -10.19 -10.54
C PHE A 104 -1.78 -8.93 -11.34
N LYS A 105 -2.89 -8.92 -12.10
CA LYS A 105 -3.39 -7.71 -12.77
C LYS A 105 -3.75 -6.61 -11.76
N LEU A 106 -4.44 -6.95 -10.67
CA LEU A 106 -4.78 -6.00 -9.62
C LEU A 106 -3.54 -5.52 -8.85
N VAL A 107 -2.55 -6.40 -8.61
CA VAL A 107 -1.24 -6.02 -8.09
C VAL A 107 -0.59 -4.99 -9.01
N TYR A 108 -0.50 -5.26 -10.32
CA TYR A 108 0.06 -4.33 -11.31
C TYR A 108 -0.68 -2.98 -11.30
N ASN A 109 -2.01 -3.00 -11.31
CA ASN A 109 -2.81 -1.77 -11.29
C ASN A 109 -2.61 -0.96 -10.00
N SER A 110 -2.39 -1.63 -8.86
CA SER A 110 -2.11 -0.95 -7.59
C SER A 110 -0.79 -0.16 -7.61
N PHE A 111 0.15 -0.55 -8.47
CA PHE A 111 1.42 0.16 -8.69
C PHE A 111 1.30 1.25 -9.75
N THR A 112 0.42 1.08 -10.75
CA THR A 112 0.47 1.89 -11.99
C THR A 112 -0.78 2.71 -12.28
N GLN A 113 -1.93 2.33 -11.73
CA GLN A 113 -3.23 2.87 -12.10
C GLN A 113 -4.08 3.19 -10.86
N ARG A 114 -3.49 3.94 -9.93
CA ARG A 114 -4.19 4.47 -8.77
C ARG A 114 -4.59 5.92 -9.05
N GLU A 115 -5.87 6.22 -8.96
CA GLU A 115 -6.42 7.53 -9.30
C GLU A 115 -7.40 8.01 -8.22
N GLY A 116 -7.64 9.32 -8.19
CA GLY A 116 -8.65 9.90 -7.31
C GLY A 116 -10.07 9.56 -7.79
N ASP A 117 -10.91 9.12 -6.86
CA ASP A 117 -12.35 8.98 -7.09
C ASP A 117 -13.11 10.11 -6.39
N ILE A 118 -13.79 10.94 -7.17
CA ILE A 118 -14.44 12.16 -6.66
C ILE A 118 -15.50 11.84 -5.62
N GLN A 119 -16.31 10.80 -5.86
CA GLN A 119 -17.41 10.45 -4.95
C GLN A 119 -16.88 9.85 -3.65
N SER A 120 -15.92 8.94 -3.72
CA SER A 120 -15.26 8.35 -2.56
C SER A 120 -14.54 9.41 -1.74
N LEU A 121 -13.83 10.33 -2.41
CA LEU A 121 -13.18 11.46 -1.74
C LEU A 121 -14.18 12.36 -1.01
N SER A 122 -15.29 12.73 -1.65
CA SER A 122 -16.31 13.58 -1.04
C SER A 122 -16.92 12.94 0.21
N ASN A 123 -17.24 11.64 0.13
CA ASN A 123 -17.73 10.87 1.26
C ASN A 123 -16.69 10.80 2.39
N TYR A 124 -15.43 10.45 2.03
CA TYR A 124 -14.33 10.38 2.99
C TYR A 124 -14.11 11.70 3.73
N LEU A 125 -14.04 12.83 3.02
CA LEU A 125 -13.80 14.14 3.64
C LEU A 125 -14.91 14.50 4.64
N ARG A 126 -16.17 14.25 4.28
CA ARG A 126 -17.31 14.48 5.16
C ARG A 126 -17.25 13.59 6.41
N ASP A 127 -17.07 12.30 6.22
CA ASP A 127 -17.15 11.31 7.29
C ASP A 127 -15.94 11.44 8.24
N LYS A 128 -14.76 11.73 7.71
CA LYS A 128 -13.55 11.99 8.48
C LYS A 128 -13.69 13.25 9.34
N ASN A 129 -14.27 14.31 8.79
CA ASN A 129 -14.51 15.54 9.56
C ASN A 129 -15.48 15.30 10.74
N ILE A 130 -16.52 14.49 10.53
CA ILE A 130 -17.45 14.09 11.60
C ILE A 130 -16.72 13.24 12.65
N GLU A 131 -15.96 12.21 12.22
CA GLU A 131 -15.16 11.35 13.09
C GLU A 131 -14.23 12.17 13.99
N LEU A 132 -13.44 13.07 13.40
CA LEU A 132 -12.48 13.87 14.12
C LEU A 132 -13.13 14.88 15.06
N SER A 133 -14.32 15.39 14.70
CA SER A 133 -15.11 16.28 15.57
C SER A 133 -15.62 15.54 16.82
N MET A 134 -16.08 14.29 16.64
CA MET A 134 -16.53 13.45 17.76
C MET A 134 -15.35 13.00 18.63
N ARG A 135 -14.20 12.68 18.01
CA ARG A 135 -12.96 12.24 18.67
C ARG A 135 -12.48 13.26 19.72
N LYS A 136 -12.61 14.55 19.41
CA LYS A 136 -12.23 15.65 20.32
C LYS A 136 -12.92 15.56 21.68
N ASN A 137 -14.12 15.01 21.75
CA ASN A 137 -14.94 14.92 22.96
C ASN A 137 -14.80 13.57 23.68
N SER A 138 -13.88 12.68 23.24
CA SER A 138 -13.65 11.37 23.85
C SER A 138 -12.44 11.41 24.79
N PRO A 139 -12.61 11.30 26.13
CA PRO A 139 -11.49 11.26 27.05
C PRO A 139 -10.50 10.12 26.78
N GLN A 140 -11.02 8.96 26.37
CA GLN A 140 -10.19 7.79 26.06
C GLN A 140 -9.30 8.04 24.85
N LEU A 141 -9.84 8.63 23.77
CA LEU A 141 -9.06 8.93 22.57
C LEU A 141 -8.06 10.04 22.84
N PHE A 142 -8.44 11.06 23.60
CA PHE A 142 -7.49 12.10 24.05
C PHE A 142 -6.32 11.53 24.85
N PHE A 143 -6.58 10.60 25.77
CA PHE A 143 -5.53 9.90 26.51
C PHE A 143 -4.60 9.11 25.57
N ASN A 144 -5.15 8.31 24.68
CA ASN A 144 -4.37 7.53 23.71
C ASN A 144 -3.52 8.42 22.81
N ASP A 145 -4.07 9.52 22.31
CA ASP A 145 -3.37 10.49 21.47
C ASP A 145 -2.21 11.16 22.26
N THR A 146 -2.45 11.46 23.53
CA THR A 146 -1.42 12.04 24.42
C THR A 146 -0.26 11.07 24.62
N ILE A 147 -0.56 9.80 24.92
CA ILE A 147 0.47 8.76 25.05
C ILE A 147 1.24 8.61 23.75
N THR A 148 0.54 8.56 22.60
CA THR A 148 1.18 8.46 21.30
C THR A 148 2.12 9.64 21.05
N LYS A 149 1.68 10.88 21.27
CA LYS A 149 2.53 12.07 21.12
C LYS A 149 3.77 12.03 22.01
N ILE A 150 3.62 11.65 23.27
CA ILE A 150 4.75 11.51 24.21
C ILE A 150 5.73 10.43 23.73
N THR A 151 5.22 9.26 23.31
CA THR A 151 6.04 8.15 22.80
C THR A 151 6.87 8.56 21.59
N TYR A 152 6.32 9.40 20.72
CA TYR A 152 7.01 9.96 19.57
C TYR A 152 7.75 11.27 19.87
N ASN A 153 7.97 11.61 21.15
CA ASN A 153 8.63 12.84 21.59
C ASN A 153 8.02 14.11 20.96
N ASN A 154 6.70 14.14 20.82
CA ASN A 154 5.95 15.20 20.14
C ASN A 154 6.39 15.47 18.69
N SER A 155 6.99 14.47 18.04
CA SER A 155 7.41 14.55 16.66
C SER A 155 6.21 14.78 15.73
N ALA A 156 6.44 15.50 14.62
CA ALA A 156 5.48 15.63 13.54
C ALA A 156 5.11 14.27 12.86
N TYR A 157 5.85 13.21 13.17
CA TYR A 157 5.59 11.86 12.69
C TYR A 157 4.75 11.00 13.65
N ALA A 158 4.31 11.57 14.79
CA ALA A 158 3.36 10.90 15.67
C ALA A 158 2.04 10.66 14.90
N PRO A 159 1.55 9.40 14.78
CA PRO A 159 0.40 9.08 13.93
C PRO A 159 -0.94 9.49 14.61
N VAL A 160 -1.10 10.77 14.90
CA VAL A 160 -2.28 11.33 15.55
C VAL A 160 -3.03 12.24 14.58
N GLN A 161 -4.20 11.77 14.14
CA GLN A 161 -5.11 12.55 13.31
C GLN A 161 -5.97 13.48 14.17
N SER A 162 -6.15 14.73 13.73
CA SER A 162 -6.97 15.76 14.40
C SER A 162 -7.62 16.69 13.38
N LEU A 163 -8.58 17.49 13.80
CA LEU A 163 -9.17 18.53 12.94
C LEU A 163 -8.10 19.51 12.42
N GLU A 164 -7.10 19.83 13.23
CA GLU A 164 -5.99 20.70 12.82
C GLU A 164 -5.18 20.05 11.69
N THR A 165 -4.73 18.81 11.87
CA THR A 165 -3.98 18.11 10.81
C THR A 165 -4.81 17.88 9.57
N PHE A 166 -6.14 17.66 9.74
CA PHE A 166 -7.06 17.46 8.62
C PHE A 166 -7.36 18.74 7.84
N SER A 167 -7.39 19.90 8.51
CA SER A 167 -7.57 21.18 7.81
C SER A 167 -6.39 21.55 6.90
N GLY A 168 -5.21 21.01 7.17
CA GLY A 168 -4.03 21.19 6.33
C GLY A 168 -3.76 20.04 5.36
N PHE A 169 -4.61 19.01 5.32
CA PHE A 169 -4.47 17.87 4.42
C PHE A 169 -4.81 18.24 2.98
N GLU A 170 -3.94 17.88 2.05
CA GLU A 170 -4.07 18.13 0.61
C GLU A 170 -4.10 16.80 -0.16
N TYR A 171 -5.32 16.33 -0.47
CA TYR A 171 -5.55 15.01 -1.08
C TYR A 171 -4.70 14.75 -2.33
N LYS A 172 -4.66 15.73 -3.27
CA LYS A 172 -3.93 15.57 -4.54
C LYS A 172 -2.44 15.39 -4.33
N GLU A 173 -1.84 16.14 -3.42
CA GLU A 173 -0.43 16.00 -3.07
C GLU A 173 -0.15 14.65 -2.41
N ALA A 174 -1.02 14.24 -1.48
CA ALA A 174 -0.91 12.95 -0.81
C ALA A 174 -1.04 11.77 -1.79
N LEU A 175 -1.98 11.83 -2.75
CA LEU A 175 -2.14 10.83 -3.80
C LEU A 175 -0.92 10.77 -4.72
N ASN A 176 -0.39 11.91 -5.13
CA ASN A 176 0.83 11.98 -5.95
C ASN A 176 2.01 11.35 -5.21
N PHE A 177 2.16 11.65 -3.92
CA PHE A 177 3.20 11.04 -3.09
C PHE A 177 3.04 9.52 -2.99
N VAL A 178 1.83 9.02 -2.73
CA VAL A 178 1.55 7.57 -2.72
C VAL A 178 1.94 6.94 -4.05
N ASN A 179 1.50 7.52 -5.18
CA ASN A 179 1.82 6.99 -6.50
C ASN A 179 3.33 7.00 -6.77
N GLU A 180 4.05 8.02 -6.31
CA GLU A 180 5.51 8.07 -6.41
C GLU A 180 6.16 6.91 -5.65
N ARG A 181 5.69 6.58 -4.42
CA ARG A 181 6.25 5.46 -3.64
C ARG A 181 6.10 4.11 -4.36
N PHE A 182 5.04 3.92 -5.12
CA PHE A 182 4.80 2.69 -5.89
C PHE A 182 5.35 2.72 -7.33
N SER A 183 5.93 3.83 -7.79
CA SER A 183 6.38 3.98 -9.19
C SER A 183 7.76 3.40 -9.51
N ASN A 184 8.42 2.72 -8.57
CA ASN A 184 9.80 2.24 -8.74
C ASN A 184 9.94 0.79 -8.31
N ALA A 185 9.75 -0.13 -9.25
CA ALA A 185 9.83 -1.58 -9.00
C ALA A 185 11.19 -2.02 -8.43
N ASN A 186 12.30 -1.36 -8.81
CA ASN A 186 13.64 -1.66 -8.30
C ASN A 186 13.76 -1.51 -6.77
N ASN A 187 12.83 -0.78 -6.16
CA ASN A 187 12.77 -0.60 -4.71
C ASN A 187 12.11 -1.77 -3.99
N PHE A 188 11.44 -2.68 -4.70
CA PHE A 188 10.61 -3.71 -4.11
C PHE A 188 11.24 -5.10 -4.14
N VAL A 189 10.98 -5.82 -3.04
CA VAL A 189 11.15 -7.27 -2.96
C VAL A 189 9.77 -7.89 -2.87
N PHE A 190 9.46 -8.81 -3.80
CA PHE A 190 8.22 -9.57 -3.83
C PHE A 190 8.46 -10.94 -3.19
N VAL A 191 7.80 -11.23 -2.09
CA VAL A 191 7.82 -12.54 -1.44
C VAL A 191 6.53 -13.26 -1.78
N ILE A 192 6.65 -14.41 -2.43
CA ILE A 192 5.52 -15.21 -2.91
C ILE A 192 5.61 -16.60 -2.31
N VAL A 193 4.52 -17.03 -1.67
CA VAL A 193 4.39 -18.37 -1.11
C VAL A 193 3.06 -18.98 -1.57
N GLY A 194 3.07 -20.19 -2.10
CA GLY A 194 1.84 -20.83 -2.55
C GLY A 194 2.04 -22.26 -3.04
N ASP A 195 0.91 -22.97 -3.20
CA ASP A 195 0.89 -24.32 -3.77
C ASP A 195 0.71 -24.26 -5.30
N VAL A 196 1.65 -23.59 -5.96
CA VAL A 196 1.67 -23.36 -7.40
C VAL A 196 3.00 -23.83 -8.00
N GLU A 197 2.97 -24.38 -9.21
CA GLU A 197 4.17 -24.74 -9.93
C GLU A 197 4.84 -23.49 -10.51
N GLU A 198 6.16 -23.53 -10.58
CA GLU A 198 6.99 -22.43 -11.08
C GLU A 198 6.64 -22.09 -12.53
N GLU A 199 6.39 -23.10 -13.36
CA GLU A 199 6.02 -22.98 -14.78
C GLU A 199 4.71 -22.21 -14.98
N ARG A 200 3.82 -22.27 -14.01
CA ARG A 200 2.57 -21.52 -14.02
C ARG A 200 2.75 -20.09 -13.49
N LEU A 201 3.66 -19.91 -12.54
CA LEU A 201 3.87 -18.62 -11.89
C LEU A 201 4.74 -17.66 -12.74
N LYS A 202 5.82 -18.18 -13.37
CA LYS A 202 6.75 -17.38 -14.16
C LYS A 202 6.09 -16.48 -15.21
N PRO A 203 5.17 -16.96 -16.07
CA PRO A 203 4.51 -16.11 -17.07
C PRO A 203 3.71 -14.94 -16.46
N LEU A 204 3.17 -15.13 -15.25
CA LEU A 204 2.45 -14.06 -14.52
C LEU A 204 3.43 -13.02 -13.98
N ILE A 205 4.56 -13.46 -13.43
CA ILE A 205 5.61 -12.55 -12.96
C ILE A 205 6.18 -11.74 -14.13
N GLU A 206 6.48 -12.39 -15.26
CA GLU A 206 6.97 -11.71 -16.47
C GLU A 206 5.98 -10.68 -17.00
N ARG A 207 4.70 -11.06 -17.10
CA ARG A 207 3.64 -10.19 -17.62
C ARG A 207 3.37 -8.99 -16.74
N TYR A 208 3.32 -9.17 -15.42
CA TYR A 208 2.85 -8.15 -14.49
C TYR A 208 3.96 -7.53 -13.65
N SER A 209 4.78 -8.35 -12.97
CA SER A 209 5.80 -7.81 -12.05
C SER A 209 7.01 -7.25 -12.79
N ALA A 210 7.48 -7.91 -13.86
CA ALA A 210 8.59 -7.42 -14.66
C ALA A 210 8.22 -6.19 -15.52
N SER A 211 6.92 -5.99 -15.80
CA SER A 211 6.41 -4.82 -16.55
C SER A 211 6.15 -3.59 -15.67
N LEU A 212 6.37 -3.68 -14.36
CA LEU A 212 6.23 -2.52 -13.47
C LEU A 212 7.27 -1.44 -13.80
N PRO A 213 6.91 -0.15 -13.71
CA PRO A 213 7.84 0.95 -13.96
C PRO A 213 9.01 0.91 -12.97
N SER A 214 10.17 1.38 -13.41
CA SER A 214 11.37 1.42 -12.58
C SER A 214 12.18 2.69 -12.84
N LYS A 215 12.76 3.24 -11.77
CA LYS A 215 13.73 4.34 -11.83
C LYS A 215 15.17 3.81 -11.80
N TYR A 216 15.36 2.50 -11.65
CA TYR A 216 16.67 1.81 -11.51
C TYR A 216 17.56 2.35 -10.39
N VAL A 217 16.94 2.97 -9.38
CA VAL A 217 17.58 3.50 -8.17
C VAL A 217 16.87 2.89 -6.97
N LYS A 218 17.63 2.33 -6.03
CA LYS A 218 17.07 1.85 -4.75
C LYS A 218 16.95 3.01 -3.78
N ASP A 219 15.75 3.18 -3.27
CA ASP A 219 15.51 4.15 -2.21
C ASP A 219 16.13 3.66 -0.88
N ASN A 220 16.40 4.62 -0.04
CA ASN A 220 16.73 4.38 1.35
C ASN A 220 15.82 5.25 2.22
N TRP A 221 15.60 4.89 3.48
CA TRP A 221 14.85 5.77 4.38
C TRP A 221 15.65 7.00 4.75
N ASN A 222 14.96 8.11 4.94
CA ASN A 222 15.55 9.31 5.51
C ASN A 222 15.55 9.20 7.04
N ILE A 223 16.62 9.62 7.68
CA ILE A 223 16.66 9.79 9.15
C ILE A 223 15.83 11.03 9.47
N LEU A 224 14.84 10.87 10.34
CA LEU A 224 13.87 11.90 10.74
C LEU A 224 14.28 12.60 12.02
#